data_88c3e85718356551e90906565e92fbbf
#
_entry.id   88c3e85718356551e90906565e92fbbf
#
_cell.length_a   1.000
_cell.length_b   1.000
_cell.length_c   1.000
_cell.angle_alpha   90.00
_cell.angle_beta   90.00
_cell.angle_gamma   90.00
#
_symmetry.space_group_name_H-M   'P 1'
#
loop_
_entity.id
_entity.type
_entity.pdbx_description
1 polymer ?
#
loop_
_entity_poly.entity_id
_entity_poly.type
_entity_poly.pdbx_seq_one_letter_code
_entity_poly.pdbx_strand_id
1 'polypeptide(L)'
;MKKLILLSTLSVFLINCNKKTETAAPKLETDSTATTEKVIDTLGPKSFCYMGVTGKDSVFASIDDNLGTITGKMSYKNFEKDSNKGDISGYKSGDTIKLTYEFESEGKKSARDIFFIQKDNTLVEGIGAHKEENGQIKYASEKNISYKDGQKLETADCNLVNKALK
;
A
#
# COMPACT_ATOMS: atom_id res chain seq x y z
N MET A 1 -4.88 -39.06 -45.49
CA MET A 1 -3.94 -38.90 -46.62
C MET A 1 -3.20 -37.59 -46.49
N LYS A 2 -1.89 -37.68 -46.54
CA LYS A 2 -0.84 -36.66 -46.74
C LYS A 2 -0.44 -35.81 -45.52
N LYS A 3 0.64 -36.30 -44.95
CA LYS A 3 1.66 -35.66 -44.16
C LYS A 3 2.30 -34.50 -44.94
N LEU A 4 2.64 -33.42 -44.26
CA LEU A 4 3.75 -32.56 -44.66
C LEU A 4 4.47 -32.05 -43.44
N ILE A 5 5.66 -32.60 -43.27
CA ILE A 5 6.73 -32.24 -42.34
C ILE A 5 7.49 -31.08 -43.01
N LEU A 6 7.69 -29.99 -42.29
CA LEU A 6 8.71 -29.00 -42.67
C LEU A 6 9.60 -28.73 -41.47
N LEU A 7 10.78 -29.33 -41.54
CA LEU A 7 11.99 -28.96 -40.77
C LEU A 7 12.53 -27.62 -41.31
N SER A 8 12.88 -26.71 -40.45
CA SER A 8 13.85 -25.66 -40.79
C SER A 8 14.50 -25.12 -39.51
N THR A 9 15.65 -25.62 -39.23
CA THR A 9 17.00 -25.09 -39.08
C THR A 9 17.23 -24.04 -37.98
N LEU A 10 17.92 -24.57 -37.00
CA LEU A 10 18.78 -24.01 -35.97
C LEU A 10 19.81 -22.99 -36.52
N SER A 11 19.85 -21.78 -36.01
CA SER A 11 20.97 -20.88 -36.21
C SER A 11 21.43 -20.35 -34.84
N VAL A 12 22.53 -20.92 -34.41
CA VAL A 12 23.38 -20.50 -33.27
C VAL A 12 24.26 -19.35 -33.72
N PHE A 13 24.14 -18.17 -33.11
CA PHE A 13 25.14 -17.12 -33.19
C PHE A 13 25.77 -16.93 -31.83
N LEU A 14 26.93 -17.54 -31.66
CA LEU A 14 27.89 -17.21 -30.63
C LEU A 14 28.73 -16.01 -31.14
N ILE A 15 28.65 -14.87 -30.48
CA ILE A 15 29.60 -13.80 -30.63
C ILE A 15 30.28 -13.58 -29.30
N ASN A 16 31.48 -14.13 -29.24
CA ASN A 16 32.48 -13.92 -28.20
C ASN A 16 33.25 -12.66 -28.59
N CYS A 17 33.30 -11.65 -27.76
CA CYS A 17 34.24 -10.53 -27.89
C CYS A 17 34.90 -10.25 -26.56
N ASN A 18 36.01 -10.89 -26.38
CA ASN A 18 37.02 -10.56 -25.37
C ASN A 18 38.07 -9.65 -26.04
N LYS A 19 38.21 -8.42 -25.53
CA LYS A 19 39.42 -7.63 -25.81
C LYS A 19 39.75 -6.68 -24.66
N LYS A 20 40.71 -7.12 -23.84
CA LYS A 20 41.46 -6.24 -22.98
C LYS A 20 42.31 -5.30 -23.84
N THR A 21 42.31 -4.04 -23.49
CA THR A 21 43.39 -3.12 -23.85
C THR A 21 43.66 -2.22 -22.65
N GLU A 22 44.73 -2.47 -21.97
CA GLU A 22 45.35 -1.53 -21.04
C GLU A 22 45.94 -0.37 -21.85
N THR A 23 45.66 0.84 -21.45
CA THR A 23 46.48 2.00 -21.78
C THR A 23 46.48 2.96 -20.59
N ALA A 24 47.69 3.33 -20.25
CA ALA A 24 48.13 4.05 -19.06
C ALA A 24 47.52 5.45 -18.89
N ALA A 25 47.53 5.88 -17.62
CA ALA A 25 47.10 7.15 -17.08
C ALA A 25 47.76 8.40 -17.66
N PRO A 26 47.16 9.57 -17.46
CA PRO A 26 47.84 10.58 -16.69
C PRO A 26 47.06 11.02 -15.45
N LYS A 27 47.81 11.15 -14.39
CA LYS A 27 47.48 11.69 -13.09
C LYS A 27 47.15 13.16 -13.23
N LEU A 28 45.94 13.55 -12.84
CA LEU A 28 45.60 14.94 -12.57
C LEU A 28 44.94 15.00 -11.20
N GLU A 29 45.65 15.54 -10.27
CA GLU A 29 45.14 15.90 -8.95
C GLU A 29 44.24 17.11 -9.15
N THR A 30 42.99 16.97 -8.78
CA THR A 30 42.11 18.11 -8.50
C THR A 30 41.24 17.76 -7.30
N ASP A 31 41.58 18.42 -6.22
CA ASP A 31 40.78 18.54 -5.01
C ASP A 31 39.36 18.97 -5.37
N SER A 32 38.42 18.10 -5.15
CA SER A 32 37.01 18.42 -5.17
C SER A 32 36.36 17.67 -4.04
N THR A 33 36.08 18.38 -2.98
CA THR A 33 35.16 18.00 -1.90
C THR A 33 33.81 17.63 -2.50
N ALA A 34 33.69 16.39 -2.95
CA ALA A 34 32.37 15.86 -3.35
C ALA A 34 31.55 15.68 -2.09
N THR A 35 30.69 16.64 -1.82
CA THR A 35 29.56 16.46 -0.93
C THR A 35 28.75 15.30 -1.52
N THR A 36 28.85 14.13 -0.90
CA THR A 36 28.02 12.97 -1.26
C THR A 36 26.60 13.34 -0.86
N GLU A 37 25.85 13.93 -1.78
CA GLU A 37 24.40 14.00 -1.63
C GLU A 37 23.91 12.56 -1.49
N LYS A 38 23.46 12.24 -0.27
CA LYS A 38 22.80 10.99 0.03
C LYS A 38 21.55 10.97 -0.84
N VAL A 39 21.61 10.26 -1.98
CA VAL A 39 20.41 9.98 -2.79
C VAL A 39 19.47 9.21 -1.88
N ILE A 40 18.48 9.92 -1.33
CA ILE A 40 17.40 9.31 -0.58
C ILE A 40 16.60 8.53 -1.62
N ASP A 41 16.66 7.23 -1.55
CA ASP A 41 15.82 6.34 -2.36
C ASP A 41 14.35 6.60 -1.97
N THR A 42 13.70 7.47 -2.74
CA THR A 42 12.29 7.85 -2.52
C THR A 42 11.32 6.80 -3.08
N LEU A 43 11.84 5.73 -3.68
CA LEU A 43 11.05 4.65 -4.28
C LEU A 43 10.73 3.50 -3.30
N GLY A 44 11.27 3.54 -2.08
CA GLY A 44 10.97 2.54 -1.05
C GLY A 44 9.57 2.65 -0.45
N PRO A 45 9.11 1.61 0.28
CA PRO A 45 7.84 1.63 0.99
C PRO A 45 7.80 2.80 1.99
N LYS A 46 6.66 3.48 2.05
CA LYS A 46 6.41 4.59 2.98
C LYS A 46 5.37 4.17 3.99
N SER A 47 5.65 4.39 5.27
CA SER A 47 4.72 4.09 6.36
C SER A 47 4.08 5.36 6.88
N PHE A 48 2.76 5.30 7.09
CA PHE A 48 1.94 6.41 7.59
C PHE A 48 1.07 5.92 8.73
N CYS A 49 0.89 6.76 9.73
CA CYS A 49 0.05 6.47 10.88
C CYS A 49 -1.04 7.51 10.99
N TYR A 50 -2.27 7.04 11.20
CA TYR A 50 -3.47 7.86 11.26
C TYR A 50 -4.28 7.55 12.50
N MET A 51 -4.97 8.56 13.00
CA MET A 51 -5.94 8.45 14.09
C MET A 51 -7.14 9.32 13.81
N GLY A 52 -8.33 8.81 14.10
CA GLY A 52 -9.57 9.56 14.10
C GLY A 52 -10.31 9.41 15.42
N VAL A 53 -10.97 10.46 15.86
CA VAL A 53 -11.81 10.45 17.05
C VAL A 53 -13.16 11.05 16.70
N THR A 54 -14.23 10.34 17.08
CA THR A 54 -15.62 10.83 16.93
C THR A 54 -16.37 10.57 18.25
N GLY A 55 -16.61 11.63 19.00
CA GLY A 55 -17.15 11.51 20.34
C GLY A 55 -16.19 10.76 21.28
N LYS A 56 -16.57 9.56 21.71
CA LYS A 56 -15.75 8.68 22.55
C LYS A 56 -15.12 7.52 21.76
N ASP A 57 -15.47 7.38 20.48
CA ASP A 57 -14.95 6.36 19.60
C ASP A 57 -13.64 6.80 18.96
N SER A 58 -12.73 5.88 18.74
CA SER A 58 -11.45 6.16 18.06
C SER A 58 -11.10 5.08 17.06
N VAL A 59 -10.43 5.52 15.98
CA VAL A 59 -9.92 4.65 14.91
C VAL A 59 -8.44 4.89 14.79
N PHE A 60 -7.68 3.81 14.67
CA PHE A 60 -6.23 3.84 14.46
C PHE A 60 -5.89 3.05 13.21
N ALA A 61 -5.01 3.59 12.38
CA ALA A 61 -4.53 2.91 11.19
C ALA A 61 -3.02 3.12 11.01
N SER A 62 -2.29 2.03 10.80
CA SER A 62 -0.90 2.03 10.34
C SER A 62 -0.90 1.49 8.92
N ILE A 63 -0.44 2.28 7.97
CA ILE A 63 -0.53 2.01 6.52
C ILE A 63 0.87 2.01 5.94
N ASP A 64 1.22 0.95 5.25
CA ASP A 64 2.43 0.82 4.44
C ASP A 64 2.03 0.93 2.96
N ASP A 65 2.52 1.97 2.28
CA ASP A 65 2.33 2.19 0.85
C ASP A 65 3.62 1.81 0.10
N ASN A 66 3.53 0.76 -0.67
CA ASN A 66 4.59 0.32 -1.57
C ASN A 66 4.14 0.51 -3.02
N LEU A 67 4.42 1.69 -3.57
CA LEU A 67 4.09 2.06 -4.95
C LEU A 67 2.60 1.86 -5.28
N GLY A 68 1.72 2.23 -4.35
CA GLY A 68 0.28 2.08 -4.49
C GLY A 68 -0.31 0.74 -4.03
N THR A 69 0.53 -0.24 -3.70
CA THR A 69 0.09 -1.43 -2.97
C THR A 69 0.05 -1.10 -1.48
N ILE A 70 -1.10 -1.24 -0.89
CA ILE A 70 -1.35 -0.87 0.50
C ILE A 70 -1.48 -2.12 1.35
N THR A 71 -0.74 -2.13 2.47
CA THR A 71 -0.89 -3.10 3.56
C THR A 71 -0.84 -2.39 4.90
N GLY A 72 -1.22 -3.07 5.98
CA GLY A 72 -1.12 -2.47 7.31
C GLY A 72 -2.08 -3.06 8.32
N LYS A 73 -2.34 -2.30 9.36
CA LYS A 73 -3.24 -2.69 10.47
C LYS A 73 -4.20 -1.57 10.79
N MET A 74 -5.40 -1.96 11.23
CA MET A 74 -6.43 -1.01 11.64
C MET A 74 -7.18 -1.51 12.87
N SER A 75 -7.69 -0.58 13.67
CA SER A 75 -8.53 -0.88 14.83
C SER A 75 -9.60 0.19 15.01
N TYR A 76 -10.81 -0.26 15.25
CA TYR A 76 -11.92 0.57 15.74
C TYR A 76 -12.10 0.29 17.22
N LYS A 77 -11.92 1.31 18.04
CA LYS A 77 -12.18 1.27 19.48
C LYS A 77 -13.46 2.04 19.77
N ASN A 78 -14.53 1.30 19.91
CA ASN A 78 -15.86 1.85 20.16
C ASN A 78 -16.10 1.94 21.65
N PHE A 79 -16.69 3.04 22.09
CA PHE A 79 -17.10 3.23 23.48
C PHE A 79 -18.40 2.46 23.74
N GLU A 80 -18.41 1.64 24.79
CA GLU A 80 -19.58 0.80 25.17
C GLU A 80 -20.10 -0.15 24.08
N LYS A 81 -19.25 -0.46 23.08
CA LYS A 81 -19.53 -1.41 22.00
C LYS A 81 -18.29 -2.24 21.71
N ASP A 82 -18.47 -3.31 20.95
CA ASP A 82 -17.37 -4.17 20.56
C ASP A 82 -16.35 -3.42 19.73
N SER A 83 -15.12 -3.54 20.18
CA SER A 83 -13.95 -3.08 19.43
C SER A 83 -13.47 -4.18 18.50
N ASN A 84 -12.87 -3.79 17.39
CA ASN A 84 -12.26 -4.75 16.48
C ASN A 84 -10.89 -4.26 16.02
N LYS A 85 -10.03 -5.23 15.69
CA LYS A 85 -8.71 -4.97 15.10
C LYS A 85 -8.37 -6.03 14.08
N GLY A 86 -7.56 -5.66 13.11
CA GLY A 86 -7.16 -6.58 12.06
C GLY A 86 -6.20 -5.99 11.05
N ASP A 87 -6.01 -6.73 9.99
CA ASP A 87 -5.11 -6.38 8.91
C ASP A 87 -5.88 -5.70 7.77
N ILE A 88 -5.23 -4.77 7.10
CA ILE A 88 -5.74 -4.12 5.91
C ILE A 88 -4.83 -4.43 4.73
N SER A 89 -5.44 -4.67 3.57
CA SER A 89 -4.73 -4.86 2.31
C SER A 89 -5.52 -4.28 1.15
N GLY A 90 -4.83 -3.80 0.13
CA GLY A 90 -5.49 -3.23 -1.02
C GLY A 90 -4.59 -2.37 -1.87
N TYR A 91 -5.14 -1.31 -2.45
CA TYR A 91 -4.39 -0.46 -3.36
C TYR A 91 -4.89 0.99 -3.34
N LYS A 92 -3.99 1.86 -3.77
CA LYS A 92 -4.25 3.29 -3.99
C LYS A 92 -4.34 3.57 -5.48
N SER A 93 -5.36 4.31 -5.88
CA SER A 93 -5.55 4.80 -7.24
C SER A 93 -5.94 6.28 -7.21
N GLY A 94 -5.02 7.14 -7.61
CA GLY A 94 -5.17 8.58 -7.41
C GLY A 94 -5.28 8.91 -5.92
N ASP A 95 -6.32 9.63 -5.55
CA ASP A 95 -6.59 10.00 -4.15
C ASP A 95 -7.43 8.94 -3.40
N THR A 96 -7.87 7.88 -4.08
CA THR A 96 -8.71 6.85 -3.47
C THR A 96 -7.87 5.66 -3.02
N ILE A 97 -8.04 5.25 -1.77
CA ILE A 97 -7.46 4.05 -1.19
C ILE A 97 -8.59 3.05 -0.98
N LYS A 98 -8.49 1.89 -1.64
CA LYS A 98 -9.47 0.81 -1.55
C LYS A 98 -8.86 -0.35 -0.80
N LEU A 99 -9.46 -0.71 0.32
CA LEU A 99 -8.96 -1.72 1.24
C LEU A 99 -9.99 -2.80 1.51
N THR A 100 -9.49 -4.01 1.70
CA THR A 100 -10.17 -5.06 2.46
C THR A 100 -9.63 -5.04 3.88
N TYR A 101 -10.50 -4.98 4.86
CA TYR A 101 -10.20 -5.06 6.28
C TYR A 101 -10.64 -6.41 6.82
N GLU A 102 -9.66 -7.24 7.16
CA GLU A 102 -9.85 -8.54 7.79
C GLU A 102 -9.64 -8.38 9.30
N PHE A 103 -10.70 -8.56 10.07
CA PHE A 103 -10.69 -8.27 11.50
C PHE A 103 -11.31 -9.39 12.32
N GLU A 104 -10.98 -9.37 13.59
CA GLU A 104 -11.58 -10.23 14.60
C GLU A 104 -12.41 -9.39 15.58
N SER A 105 -13.63 -9.84 15.84
CA SER A 105 -14.52 -9.28 16.84
C SER A 105 -15.23 -10.44 17.55
N GLU A 106 -15.22 -10.46 18.87
CA GLU A 106 -15.80 -11.53 19.70
C GLU A 106 -15.37 -12.96 19.29
N GLY A 107 -14.11 -13.14 18.90
CA GLY A 107 -13.57 -14.43 18.47
C GLY A 107 -14.03 -14.89 17.08
N LYS A 108 -14.72 -14.02 16.31
CA LYS A 108 -15.14 -14.30 14.93
C LYS A 108 -14.34 -13.46 13.95
N LYS A 109 -13.83 -14.12 12.92
CA LYS A 109 -13.17 -13.43 11.79
C LYS A 109 -14.21 -12.95 10.78
N SER A 110 -14.03 -11.74 10.33
CA SER A 110 -14.88 -11.09 9.33
C SER A 110 -14.02 -10.27 8.38
N ALA A 111 -14.53 -10.03 7.18
CA ALA A 111 -13.88 -9.16 6.22
C ALA A 111 -14.87 -8.13 5.65
N ARG A 112 -14.42 -6.89 5.49
CA ARG A 112 -15.22 -5.85 4.86
C ARG A 112 -14.38 -4.91 3.99
N ASP A 113 -15.01 -4.33 2.98
CA ASP A 113 -14.41 -3.23 2.24
C ASP A 113 -14.43 -1.95 3.07
N ILE A 114 -13.33 -1.22 3.04
CA ILE A 114 -13.21 0.12 3.57
C ILE A 114 -12.49 0.97 2.54
N PHE A 115 -13.12 2.03 2.07
CA PHE A 115 -12.51 2.93 1.11
C PHE A 115 -12.29 4.29 1.76
N PHE A 116 -11.15 4.88 1.47
CA PHE A 116 -10.81 6.24 1.88
C PHE A 116 -10.54 7.12 0.68
N ILE A 117 -10.87 8.40 0.82
CA ILE A 117 -10.26 9.44 -0.01
C ILE A 117 -9.17 10.12 0.79
N GLN A 118 -7.99 10.25 0.20
CA GLN A 118 -6.86 10.96 0.80
C GLN A 118 -6.86 12.41 0.30
N LYS A 119 -6.93 13.34 1.23
CA LYS A 119 -6.74 14.77 0.99
C LYS A 119 -5.67 15.29 1.93
N ASP A 120 -4.59 15.80 1.37
CA ASP A 120 -3.44 16.25 2.14
C ASP A 120 -2.97 15.14 3.12
N ASN A 121 -3.01 15.41 4.40
CA ASN A 121 -2.63 14.47 5.46
C ASN A 121 -3.83 13.80 6.14
N THR A 122 -5.00 13.84 5.51
CA THR A 122 -6.25 13.31 6.08
C THR A 122 -6.81 12.21 5.20
N LEU A 123 -7.30 11.15 5.83
CA LEU A 123 -8.13 10.12 5.20
C LEU A 123 -9.58 10.34 5.60
N VAL A 124 -10.50 10.26 4.65
CA VAL A 124 -11.94 10.31 4.91
C VAL A 124 -12.56 9.00 4.46
N GLU A 125 -13.17 8.26 5.39
CA GLU A 125 -13.82 6.98 5.10
C GLU A 125 -15.07 7.18 4.25
N GLY A 126 -15.25 6.30 3.27
CA GLY A 126 -16.44 6.29 2.43
C GLY A 126 -17.64 5.71 3.14
N ILE A 127 -18.79 6.35 2.98
CA ILE A 127 -20.08 5.87 3.46
C ILE A 127 -20.89 5.40 2.27
N GLY A 128 -21.44 4.18 2.33
CA GLY A 128 -22.26 3.61 1.27
C GLY A 128 -23.07 2.41 1.76
N ALA A 129 -24.05 2.00 0.97
CA ALA A 129 -24.79 0.77 1.21
C ALA A 129 -23.84 -0.44 1.03
N HIS A 130 -24.02 -1.45 1.88
CA HIS A 130 -23.23 -2.68 1.83
C HIS A 130 -24.10 -3.87 1.41
N LYS A 131 -23.44 -4.88 0.85
CA LYS A 131 -23.98 -6.20 0.57
C LYS A 131 -22.98 -7.25 1.06
N GLU A 132 -23.47 -8.42 1.42
CA GLU A 132 -22.63 -9.58 1.66
C GLU A 132 -22.41 -10.36 0.36
N GLU A 133 -21.16 -10.71 0.09
CA GLU A 133 -20.77 -11.48 -1.07
C GLU A 133 -19.59 -12.39 -0.71
N ASN A 134 -19.79 -13.69 -0.79
CA ASN A 134 -18.77 -14.71 -0.45
C ASN A 134 -18.20 -14.57 0.98
N GLY A 135 -19.02 -14.20 1.96
CA GLY A 135 -18.60 -14.03 3.36
C GLY A 135 -17.86 -12.73 3.64
N GLN A 136 -17.79 -11.81 2.68
CA GLN A 136 -17.21 -10.49 2.83
C GLN A 136 -18.29 -9.41 2.69
N ILE A 137 -18.25 -8.40 3.54
CA ILE A 137 -19.11 -7.23 3.44
C ILE A 137 -18.50 -6.24 2.46
N LYS A 138 -19.14 -6.02 1.33
CA LYS A 138 -18.65 -5.13 0.25
C LYS A 138 -19.59 -3.94 0.07
N TYR A 139 -19.08 -2.86 -0.51
CA TYR A 139 -19.96 -1.79 -0.98
C TYR A 139 -20.89 -2.31 -2.08
N ALA A 140 -22.19 -2.06 -1.95
CA ALA A 140 -23.18 -2.46 -2.95
C ALA A 140 -22.95 -1.76 -4.29
N SER A 141 -22.42 -0.53 -4.28
CA SER A 141 -22.03 0.24 -5.46
C SER A 141 -20.96 1.25 -5.10
N GLU A 142 -19.80 1.16 -5.74
CA GLU A 142 -18.70 2.12 -5.53
C GLU A 142 -19.08 3.55 -5.98
N LYS A 143 -19.93 3.68 -6.99
CA LYS A 143 -20.39 4.98 -7.52
C LYS A 143 -21.24 5.77 -6.52
N ASN A 144 -21.82 5.08 -5.56
CA ASN A 144 -22.72 5.67 -4.56
C ASN A 144 -22.05 5.89 -3.20
N ILE A 145 -20.72 5.75 -3.13
CA ILE A 145 -19.97 6.03 -1.92
C ILE A 145 -19.82 7.55 -1.76
N SER A 146 -20.23 8.05 -0.59
CA SER A 146 -20.05 9.44 -0.19
C SER A 146 -18.90 9.55 0.81
N TYR A 147 -18.00 10.51 0.60
CA TYR A 147 -16.91 10.85 1.52
C TYR A 147 -17.21 12.12 2.33
N LYS A 148 -18.43 12.64 2.23
CA LYS A 148 -18.77 13.97 2.79
C LYS A 148 -18.82 13.95 4.31
N ASP A 149 -19.41 12.90 4.87
CA ASP A 149 -19.68 12.78 6.33
C ASP A 149 -18.99 11.55 6.94
N GLY A 150 -17.96 11.01 6.25
CA GLY A 150 -17.21 9.84 6.71
C GLY A 150 -16.30 10.14 7.88
N GLN A 151 -15.88 9.09 8.57
CA GLN A 151 -14.88 9.16 9.64
C GLN A 151 -13.60 9.78 9.07
N LYS A 152 -13.11 10.84 9.72
CA LYS A 152 -11.84 11.49 9.38
C LYS A 152 -10.73 10.91 10.23
N LEU A 153 -9.62 10.57 9.59
CA LEU A 153 -8.40 10.16 10.25
C LEU A 153 -7.30 11.14 9.85
N GLU A 154 -6.63 11.72 10.82
CA GLU A 154 -5.51 12.64 10.63
C GLU A 154 -4.19 11.91 10.89
N THR A 155 -3.09 12.41 10.33
CA THR A 155 -1.77 11.87 10.64
C THR A 155 -1.49 11.98 12.14
N ALA A 156 -0.91 10.91 12.70
CA ALA A 156 -0.65 10.79 14.12
C ALA A 156 0.74 10.19 14.37
N ASP A 157 1.22 10.31 15.62
CA ASP A 157 2.45 9.67 16.05
C ASP A 157 2.37 8.15 15.92
N CYS A 158 3.31 7.55 15.17
CA CYS A 158 3.32 6.12 14.93
C CYS A 158 3.54 5.28 16.19
N ASN A 159 4.22 5.80 17.20
CA ASN A 159 4.38 5.06 18.45
C ASN A 159 3.05 4.94 19.19
N LEU A 160 2.25 6.01 19.17
CA LEU A 160 0.90 6.01 19.74
C LEU A 160 0.00 5.03 18.98
N VAL A 161 -0.04 5.13 17.65
CA VAL A 161 -0.87 4.28 16.80
C VAL A 161 -0.48 2.81 16.95
N ASN A 162 0.80 2.48 16.85
CA ASN A 162 1.27 1.10 16.98
C ASN A 162 1.01 0.51 18.36
N LYS A 163 1.01 1.33 19.42
CA LYS A 163 0.60 0.89 20.77
C LYS A 163 -0.88 0.57 20.84
N ALA A 164 -1.71 1.33 20.12
CA ALA A 164 -3.16 1.11 20.08
C ALA A 164 -3.56 -0.12 19.23
N LEU A 165 -2.70 -0.51 18.28
CA LEU A 165 -2.90 -1.66 17.38
C LEU A 165 -2.38 -3.00 17.94
N LYS A 166 -1.70 -3.01 19.08
CA LYS A 166 -1.30 -4.21 19.83
C LYS A 166 -2.47 -4.78 20.61
#